data_8daaa1db3ff49c550ad6a2980a105bc3
#
_entry.id   8daaa1db3ff49c550ad6a2980a105bc3
#
_cell.length_a   1.000
_cell.length_b   1.000
_cell.length_c   1.000
_cell.angle_alpha   90.00
_cell.angle_beta   90.00
_cell.angle_gamma   90.00
#
_symmetry.space_group_name_H-M   'P 1'
#
loop_
_entity.id
_entity.type
_entity.pdbx_description
1 polymer ?
#
loop_
_entity_poly.entity_id
_entity_poly.type
_entity_poly.pdbx_seq_one_letter_code
_entity_poly.pdbx_strand_id
1 'polypeptide(L)'
;MELAQKQCIPCRGGIPPLKGDALQALFDQLEKSWEMIDEHHLQKDYAFDSYREAVRFTNLIADLAESEGHHPELLLSFRKVRVSIWTHKIDGLVESDFIFAAKSDQTHANEFSSSQ
;
A
#
# COMPACT_ATOMS: atom_id res chain seq x y z
N MET A 1 7.59 -16.71 -0.87
CA MET A 1 6.26 -16.35 -1.34
C MET A 1 6.08 -14.85 -1.40
N GLU A 2 5.60 -14.36 -2.51
CA GLU A 2 5.46 -12.92 -2.71
C GLU A 2 4.28 -12.38 -1.92
N LEU A 3 4.48 -11.25 -1.27
CA LEU A 3 3.40 -10.58 -0.54
C LEU A 3 2.21 -10.28 -1.44
N ALA A 4 2.47 -9.85 -2.68
CA ALA A 4 1.40 -9.46 -3.59
C ALA A 4 0.46 -10.60 -3.95
N GLN A 5 0.87 -11.84 -3.73
CA GLN A 5 0.05 -13.01 -4.04
C GLN A 5 -0.81 -13.46 -2.87
N LYS A 6 -0.60 -12.90 -1.71
CA LYS A 6 -1.43 -13.19 -0.54
C LYS A 6 -2.67 -12.32 -0.57
N GLN A 7 -3.66 -12.70 0.24
CA GLN A 7 -4.87 -11.91 0.41
C GLN A 7 -4.86 -11.21 1.74
N CYS A 8 -5.39 -9.99 1.77
CA CYS A 8 -5.58 -9.28 3.02
C CYS A 8 -6.62 -10.02 3.85
N ILE A 9 -6.34 -10.16 5.14
CA ILE A 9 -7.23 -10.85 6.07
C ILE A 9 -8.05 -9.79 6.79
N PRO A 10 -9.37 -9.98 6.94
CA PRO A 10 -10.19 -9.02 7.67
C PRO A 10 -9.62 -8.77 9.05
N CYS A 11 -9.55 -7.51 9.42
CA CYS A 11 -8.92 -7.11 10.65
C CYS A 11 -9.86 -7.29 11.83
N ARG A 12 -9.34 -7.82 12.93
CA ARG A 12 -10.05 -7.83 14.21
C ARG A 12 -9.48 -6.72 15.06
N GLY A 13 -10.34 -5.94 15.66
CA GLY A 13 -9.90 -4.99 16.65
C GLY A 13 -9.31 -5.71 17.86
N GLY A 14 -8.45 -5.03 18.60
CA GLY A 14 -7.88 -5.59 19.81
C GLY A 14 -6.62 -6.40 19.63
N ILE A 15 -6.19 -6.66 18.39
CA ILE A 15 -4.92 -7.30 18.12
C ILE A 15 -3.83 -6.22 18.15
N PRO A 16 -2.71 -6.45 18.86
CA PRO A 16 -1.67 -5.44 18.88
C PRO A 16 -1.01 -5.29 17.52
N PRO A 17 -0.56 -4.09 17.16
CA PRO A 17 0.18 -3.91 15.91
C PRO A 17 1.53 -4.62 15.98
N LEU A 18 2.06 -4.94 14.80
CA LEU A 18 3.40 -5.51 14.71
C LEU A 18 4.44 -4.48 15.13
N LYS A 19 5.53 -4.96 15.70
CA LYS A 19 6.62 -4.10 16.14
C LYS A 19 7.96 -4.79 15.92
N GLY A 20 9.03 -3.99 15.90
CA GLY A 20 10.39 -4.50 15.92
C GLY A 20 10.73 -5.39 14.76
N ASP A 21 11.31 -6.55 15.06
CA ASP A 21 11.88 -7.43 14.03
C ASP A 21 10.81 -8.00 13.10
N ALA A 22 9.63 -8.32 13.61
CA ALA A 22 8.55 -8.84 12.76
C ALA A 22 8.13 -7.80 11.73
N LEU A 23 8.05 -6.55 12.16
CA LEU A 23 7.70 -5.44 11.29
C LEU A 23 8.78 -5.21 10.25
N GLN A 24 10.04 -5.20 10.69
CA GLN A 24 11.17 -4.96 9.79
C GLN A 24 11.30 -6.05 8.73
N ALA A 25 11.05 -7.30 9.11
CA ALA A 25 11.14 -8.41 8.16
C ALA A 25 10.13 -8.25 7.02
N LEU A 26 8.92 -7.79 7.33
CA LEU A 26 7.93 -7.55 6.28
C LEU A 26 8.30 -6.34 5.45
N PHE A 27 8.75 -5.28 6.09
CA PHE A 27 9.15 -4.07 5.38
C PHE A 27 10.29 -4.35 4.40
N ASP A 28 11.22 -5.22 4.78
CA ASP A 28 12.35 -5.56 3.92
C ASP A 28 11.92 -6.26 2.63
N GLN A 29 10.70 -6.81 2.58
CA GLN A 29 10.18 -7.45 1.38
C GLN A 29 9.58 -6.46 0.39
N LEU A 30 9.37 -5.21 0.80
CA LEU A 30 8.81 -4.19 -0.08
C LEU A 30 9.90 -3.49 -0.88
N GLU A 31 9.51 -2.81 -1.96
CA GLU A 31 10.43 -1.98 -2.71
C GLU A 31 10.93 -0.84 -1.82
N LYS A 32 12.14 -0.37 -2.15
CA LYS A 32 12.81 0.62 -1.30
C LYS A 32 12.14 1.98 -1.32
N SER A 33 11.25 2.22 -2.28
CA SER A 33 10.53 3.48 -2.37
C SER A 33 9.44 3.63 -1.30
N TRP A 34 9.09 2.54 -0.61
CA TRP A 34 8.17 2.62 0.51
C TRP A 34 8.89 3.16 1.74
N GLU A 35 8.18 4.00 2.50
CA GLU A 35 8.66 4.48 3.80
C GLU A 35 7.74 3.94 4.89
N MET A 36 8.33 3.63 6.02
CA MET A 36 7.57 3.23 7.20
C MET A 36 7.66 4.38 8.20
N ILE A 37 6.51 5.01 8.49
CA ILE A 37 6.46 6.21 9.30
C ILE A 37 6.05 5.86 10.72
N ASP A 38 6.95 6.08 11.67
CA ASP A 38 6.71 5.89 13.11
C ASP A 38 6.23 4.48 13.46
N GLU A 39 6.58 3.48 12.65
CA GLU A 39 6.08 2.11 12.79
C GLU A 39 4.54 2.05 12.75
N HIS A 40 3.91 3.10 12.24
CA HIS A 40 2.46 3.24 12.26
C HIS A 40 1.83 3.02 10.89
N HIS A 41 2.44 3.53 9.83
CA HIS A 41 1.88 3.37 8.50
C HIS A 41 2.98 3.32 7.44
N LEU A 42 2.61 2.76 6.29
CA LEU A 42 3.47 2.73 5.11
C LEU A 42 3.03 3.83 4.17
N GLN A 43 3.99 4.45 3.50
CA GLN A 43 3.71 5.57 2.61
C GLN A 43 4.61 5.50 1.39
N LYS A 44 4.03 5.76 0.22
CA LYS A 44 4.79 5.83 -1.02
C LYS A 44 4.15 6.84 -1.95
N ASP A 45 5.00 7.61 -2.62
CA ASP A 45 4.56 8.52 -3.67
C ASP A 45 4.83 7.89 -5.02
N TYR A 46 3.80 7.82 -5.87
CA TYR A 46 3.91 7.37 -7.25
C TYR A 46 3.83 8.59 -8.16
N ALA A 47 4.78 8.70 -9.09
CA ALA A 47 4.84 9.83 -10.02
C ALA A 47 4.33 9.40 -11.39
N PHE A 48 3.69 10.32 -12.09
CA PHE A 48 3.08 10.06 -13.39
C PHE A 48 3.39 11.17 -14.37
N ASP A 49 3.23 10.89 -15.66
CA ASP A 49 3.48 11.87 -16.70
C ASP A 49 2.35 12.89 -16.87
N SER A 50 1.16 12.55 -16.38
CA SER A 50 0.00 13.42 -16.55
C SER A 50 -0.95 13.26 -15.37
N TYR A 51 -1.80 14.27 -15.19
CA TYR A 51 -2.87 14.22 -14.20
C TYR A 51 -3.84 13.08 -14.48
N ARG A 52 -4.15 12.86 -15.75
CA ARG A 52 -5.08 11.79 -16.13
C ARG A 52 -4.56 10.42 -15.72
N GLU A 53 -3.24 10.20 -15.87
CA GLU A 53 -2.66 8.94 -15.41
C GLU A 53 -2.70 8.82 -13.89
N ALA A 54 -2.47 9.91 -13.18
CA ALA A 54 -2.57 9.90 -11.72
C ALA A 54 -3.99 9.57 -11.27
N VAL A 55 -5.00 10.14 -11.95
CA VAL A 55 -6.40 9.82 -11.64
C VAL A 55 -6.68 8.34 -11.93
N ARG A 56 -6.19 7.83 -13.05
CA ARG A 56 -6.38 6.43 -13.40
C ARG A 56 -5.79 5.50 -12.34
N PHE A 57 -4.59 5.80 -11.89
CA PHE A 57 -3.96 5.00 -10.83
C PHE A 57 -4.77 5.07 -9.53
N THR A 58 -5.25 6.26 -9.17
CA THR A 58 -6.08 6.42 -7.98
C THR A 58 -7.30 5.52 -8.05
N ASN A 59 -7.95 5.47 -9.22
CA ASN A 59 -9.13 4.60 -9.40
C ASN A 59 -8.76 3.12 -9.30
N LEU A 60 -7.61 2.73 -9.85
CA LEU A 60 -7.17 1.35 -9.77
C LEU A 60 -6.89 0.93 -8.34
N ILE A 61 -6.29 1.81 -7.55
CA ILE A 61 -6.00 1.51 -6.15
C ILE A 61 -7.31 1.48 -5.33
N ALA A 62 -8.25 2.36 -5.67
CA ALA A 62 -9.57 2.31 -5.02
C ALA A 62 -10.27 0.97 -5.28
N ASP A 63 -10.19 0.48 -6.50
CA ASP A 63 -10.77 -0.82 -6.84
C ASP A 63 -10.08 -1.95 -6.09
N LEU A 64 -8.76 -1.88 -5.99
CA LEU A 64 -7.99 -2.84 -5.22
C LEU A 64 -8.43 -2.83 -3.75
N ALA A 65 -8.58 -1.64 -3.19
CA ALA A 65 -9.00 -1.47 -1.79
C ALA A 65 -10.35 -2.14 -1.55
N GLU A 66 -11.29 -1.95 -2.49
CA GLU A 66 -12.61 -2.56 -2.36
C GLU A 66 -12.53 -4.07 -2.45
N SER A 67 -11.71 -4.59 -3.36
CA SER A 67 -11.60 -6.03 -3.54
C SER A 67 -10.93 -6.72 -2.35
N GLU A 68 -10.01 -6.03 -1.69
CA GLU A 68 -9.27 -6.59 -0.56
C GLU A 68 -9.93 -6.28 0.78
N GLY A 69 -10.91 -5.40 0.80
CA GLY A 69 -11.54 -4.98 2.05
C GLY A 69 -10.58 -4.23 2.97
N HIS A 70 -9.62 -3.52 2.41
CA HIS A 70 -8.59 -2.82 3.16
C HIS A 70 -8.29 -1.51 2.47
N HIS A 71 -8.54 -0.40 3.15
CA HIS A 71 -8.64 0.91 2.49
C HIS A 71 -7.50 1.84 2.90
N PRO A 72 -6.69 2.30 1.94
CA PRO A 72 -5.64 3.27 2.20
C PRO A 72 -6.18 4.69 2.19
N GLU A 73 -5.37 5.62 2.62
CA GLU A 73 -5.57 7.02 2.29
C GLU A 73 -4.86 7.31 0.98
N LEU A 74 -5.51 8.06 0.11
CA LEU A 74 -4.94 8.41 -1.20
C LEU A 74 -4.94 9.93 -1.33
N LEU A 75 -3.78 10.48 -1.66
CA LEU A 75 -3.65 11.90 -1.91
C LEU A 75 -3.28 12.10 -3.37
N LEU A 76 -4.23 12.57 -4.15
CA LEU A 76 -4.04 12.82 -5.57
C LEU A 76 -3.56 14.26 -5.77
N SER A 77 -2.40 14.40 -6.40
CA SER A 77 -1.85 15.68 -6.79
C SER A 77 -1.77 15.73 -8.31
N PHE A 78 -1.26 16.82 -8.86
CA PHE A 78 -1.24 17.01 -10.31
C PHE A 78 -0.67 15.81 -11.06
N ARG A 79 0.52 15.35 -10.69
CA ARG A 79 1.14 14.19 -11.36
C ARG A 79 1.72 13.21 -10.35
N LYS A 80 1.05 13.07 -9.20
CA LYS A 80 1.55 12.24 -8.13
C LYS A 80 0.38 11.70 -7.32
N VAL A 81 0.52 10.45 -6.86
CA VAL A 81 -0.44 9.87 -5.93
C VAL A 81 0.33 9.35 -4.73
N ARG A 82 -0.04 9.81 -3.54
CA ARG A 82 0.52 9.29 -2.31
C ARG A 82 -0.41 8.24 -1.74
N VAL A 83 0.11 7.05 -1.51
CA VAL A 83 -0.63 5.96 -0.89
C VAL A 83 -0.12 5.82 0.54
N SER A 84 -1.01 5.90 1.51
CA SER A 84 -0.69 5.66 2.91
C SER A 84 -1.60 4.55 3.41
N ILE A 85 -1.02 3.50 3.99
CA ILE A 85 -1.80 2.34 4.40
C ILE A 85 -1.45 1.92 5.82
N TRP A 86 -2.47 1.71 6.63
CA TRP A 86 -2.36 1.09 7.95
C TRP A 86 -3.72 0.52 8.31
N THR A 87 -3.76 -0.25 9.38
CA THR A 87 -4.99 -0.86 9.82
C THR A 87 -5.61 0.02 10.90
N HIS A 88 -6.70 0.71 10.54
CA HIS A 88 -7.30 1.72 11.40
C HIS A 88 -7.81 1.15 12.72
N LYS A 89 -8.38 -0.05 12.71
CA LYS A 89 -8.91 -0.67 13.92
C LYS A 89 -7.82 -0.97 14.95
N ILE A 90 -6.59 -1.12 14.49
CA ILE A 90 -5.45 -1.47 15.33
C ILE A 90 -4.60 -0.23 15.60
N ASP A 91 -4.77 0.80 14.77
CA ASP A 91 -3.97 2.02 14.79
C ASP A 91 -2.49 1.70 14.61
N GLY A 92 -2.20 0.86 13.63
CA GLY A 92 -0.85 0.44 13.33
C GLY A 92 -0.80 -0.56 12.20
N LEU A 93 0.33 -1.27 12.11
CA LEU A 93 0.60 -2.16 10.98
C LEU A 93 0.46 -3.62 11.36
N VAL A 94 -0.09 -4.38 10.42
CA VAL A 94 -0.14 -5.85 10.45
C VAL A 94 0.24 -6.35 9.07
N GLU A 95 0.31 -7.66 8.89
CA GLU A 95 0.75 -8.22 7.62
C GLU A 95 -0.09 -7.74 6.44
N SER A 96 -1.39 -7.57 6.62
CA SER A 96 -2.27 -7.13 5.53
C SER A 96 -1.85 -5.80 4.93
N ASP A 97 -1.27 -4.91 5.72
CA ASP A 97 -0.81 -3.62 5.21
C ASP A 97 0.34 -3.80 4.22
N PHE A 98 1.25 -4.72 4.52
CA PHE A 98 2.37 -5.02 3.62
C PHE A 98 1.89 -5.74 2.37
N ILE A 99 0.90 -6.62 2.51
CA ILE A 99 0.29 -7.28 1.36
C ILE A 99 -0.33 -6.23 0.43
N PHE A 100 -1.07 -5.28 1.00
CA PHE A 100 -1.69 -4.22 0.19
C PHE A 100 -0.62 -3.39 -0.52
N ALA A 101 0.45 -3.02 0.18
CA ALA A 101 1.52 -2.23 -0.42
C ALA A 101 2.12 -2.97 -1.61
N ALA A 102 2.39 -4.27 -1.48
CA ALA A 102 2.95 -5.07 -2.55
C ALA A 102 1.98 -5.16 -3.74
N LYS A 103 0.68 -5.31 -3.47
CA LYS A 103 -0.33 -5.36 -4.52
C LYS A 103 -0.45 -4.02 -5.24
N SER A 104 -0.31 -2.93 -4.51
CA SER A 104 -0.29 -1.59 -5.09
C SER A 104 0.86 -1.44 -6.08
N ASP A 105 2.05 -1.90 -5.71
CA ASP A 105 3.20 -1.89 -6.61
C ASP A 105 2.96 -2.77 -7.83
N GLN A 106 2.36 -3.92 -7.65
CA GLN A 106 2.06 -4.82 -8.76
C GLN A 106 1.06 -4.17 -9.72
N THR A 107 0.05 -3.51 -9.19
CA THR A 107 -0.93 -2.80 -10.02
C THR A 107 -0.23 -1.72 -10.84
N HIS A 108 0.65 -0.96 -10.20
CA HIS A 108 1.41 0.07 -10.89
C HIS A 108 2.27 -0.53 -12.00
N ALA A 109 2.99 -1.60 -11.70
CA ALA A 109 3.86 -2.24 -12.68
C ALA A 109 3.08 -2.78 -13.87
N ASN A 110 1.91 -3.38 -13.61
CA ASN A 110 1.11 -3.97 -14.67
C ASN A 110 0.49 -2.93 -15.59
N GLU A 111 0.13 -1.77 -15.07
CA GLU A 111 -0.63 -0.78 -15.82
C GLU A 111 0.23 0.36 -16.36
N PHE A 112 1.40 0.61 -15.78
CA PHE A 112 2.21 1.78 -16.12
C PHE A 112 3.66 1.44 -16.42
N SER A 113 4.08 0.19 -16.29
CA SER A 113 5.48 -0.17 -16.44
C SER A 113 6.02 0.10 -17.83
N SER A 114 5.16 0.06 -18.83
CA SER A 114 5.58 0.27 -20.20
C SER A 114 6.00 1.71 -20.47
N SER A 115 5.73 2.61 -19.55
CA SER A 115 6.07 4.01 -19.72
C SER A 115 7.53 4.32 -19.42
N GLN A 116 8.28 3.30 -18.96
CA GLN A 116 9.69 3.52 -18.68
C GLN A 116 10.51 3.67 -19.91
#